data_f4bbf0b33a38ba35ad3b20f06cf10c82
#
_entry.id   f4bbf0b33a38ba35ad3b20f06cf10c82
#
_cell.length_a   1.000
_cell.length_b   1.000
_cell.length_c   1.000
_cell.angle_alpha   90.00
_cell.angle_beta   90.00
_cell.angle_gamma   90.00
#
_symmetry.space_group_name_H-M   'P 1'
#
loop_
_entity.id
_entity.type
_entity.pdbx_description
1 polymer ?
#
loop_
_entity_poly.entity_id
_entity_poly.type
_entity_poly.pdbx_seq_one_letter_code
_entity_poly.pdbx_strand_id
1 'polypeptide(L)'
;MSFYKIIALISTFVYAVFIFTYPASYFNDDSLFLANGIENFSVIDFSPHFPGYPSIVFLGKIINFFVNDAKESLFILTSTSAILLPPVLFLYTEKLQDQKTAFVVFMLSITTPYLMNISLSMLSESVGLLSLFLGLYFVEVKKYKLSGVILAISFFSRPSYFIFFIVGFIYLYFFKKDSLKPILVWFFSTSVLFLLFTFINNGILYFYEGVRFTEGHFSIWGRGQNSEFSWFDNIFSFVNTPYIFLPLIFFGYKKNFTLLYMLFVSYLCWILAAQNPDNIRHLIPLVFIANIFLAEQLKNSNILIFLIVSFNIFHILKYDAKLSPIDQIAKNIADTDRVIIANRSIEILRTLYNHRVADNYYSQSTDYLNKENKVYVITAKKPHNINYEKFEGRFIGEKSYYLLKN
;
A
#
# COMPACT_ATOMS: atom_id res chain seq x y z
N MET A 1 11.91 3.10 30.71
CA MET A 1 10.96 2.87 29.58
C MET A 1 9.68 2.32 30.17
N SER A 2 8.49 2.79 29.76
CA SER A 2 7.24 2.28 30.34
C SER A 2 6.95 0.86 29.87
N PHE A 3 6.12 0.13 30.62
CA PHE A 3 5.69 -1.23 30.30
C PHE A 3 5.07 -1.33 28.88
N TYR A 4 4.23 -0.36 28.49
CA TYR A 4 3.63 -0.32 27.15
C TYR A 4 4.67 -0.21 26.02
N LYS A 5 5.73 0.59 26.23
CA LYS A 5 6.81 0.74 25.24
C LYS A 5 7.66 -0.52 25.10
N ILE A 6 7.84 -1.27 26.18
CA ILE A 6 8.55 -2.56 26.15
C ILE A 6 7.74 -3.56 25.32
N ILE A 7 6.44 -3.71 25.61
CA ILE A 7 5.57 -4.62 24.84
C ILE A 7 5.52 -4.21 23.38
N ALA A 8 5.38 -2.92 23.08
CA ALA A 8 5.36 -2.44 21.71
C ALA A 8 6.66 -2.79 20.95
N LEU A 9 7.82 -2.64 21.58
CA LEU A 9 9.11 -3.01 21.01
C LEU A 9 9.21 -4.51 20.73
N ILE A 10 8.85 -5.35 21.72
CA ILE A 10 8.87 -6.82 21.59
C ILE A 10 7.91 -7.26 20.47
N SER A 11 6.68 -6.73 20.45
CA SER A 11 5.69 -7.08 19.42
C SER A 11 6.13 -6.64 18.03
N THR A 12 6.78 -5.48 17.90
CA THR A 12 7.37 -5.02 16.63
C THR A 12 8.46 -5.97 16.15
N PHE A 13 9.34 -6.43 17.06
CA PHE A 13 10.38 -7.40 16.73
C PHE A 13 9.78 -8.74 16.29
N VAL A 14 8.79 -9.26 17.01
CA VAL A 14 8.10 -10.52 16.66
C VAL A 14 7.43 -10.37 15.27
N TYR A 15 6.76 -9.26 15.02
CA TYR A 15 6.16 -9.00 13.71
C TYR A 15 7.21 -8.87 12.61
N ALA A 16 8.35 -8.25 12.87
CA ALA A 16 9.46 -8.18 11.93
C ALA A 16 9.97 -9.58 11.57
N VAL A 17 10.24 -10.43 12.57
CA VAL A 17 10.64 -11.82 12.34
C VAL A 17 9.59 -12.54 11.49
N PHE A 18 8.31 -12.40 11.81
CA PHE A 18 7.21 -13.01 11.05
C PHE A 18 7.22 -12.56 9.58
N ILE A 19 7.30 -11.27 9.30
CA ILE A 19 7.29 -10.75 7.91
C ILE A 19 8.51 -11.23 7.13
N PHE A 20 9.70 -11.24 7.72
CA PHE A 20 10.91 -11.70 7.05
C PHE A 20 11.03 -13.23 6.90
N THR A 21 10.04 -14.01 7.35
CA THR A 21 9.90 -15.41 6.93
C THR A 21 9.34 -15.56 5.51
N TYR A 22 8.67 -14.53 4.99
CA TYR A 22 8.15 -14.53 3.62
C TYR A 22 9.25 -14.21 2.62
N PRO A 23 9.34 -14.96 1.51
CA PRO A 23 10.27 -14.62 0.45
C PRO A 23 9.84 -13.34 -0.27
N ALA A 24 10.80 -12.53 -0.70
CA ALA A 24 10.54 -11.42 -1.61
C ALA A 24 9.90 -11.95 -2.89
N SER A 25 8.72 -11.44 -3.22
CA SER A 25 7.93 -11.94 -4.34
C SER A 25 6.98 -10.85 -4.84
N TYR A 26 6.96 -10.62 -6.13
CA TYR A 26 6.17 -9.54 -6.71
C TYR A 26 4.66 -9.77 -6.50
N PHE A 27 3.97 -8.70 -6.10
CA PHE A 27 2.53 -8.72 -5.95
C PHE A 27 1.79 -8.62 -7.30
N ASN A 28 2.28 -7.74 -8.16
CA ASN A 28 1.78 -7.46 -9.50
C ASN A 28 2.83 -6.71 -10.31
N ASP A 29 2.50 -6.32 -11.56
CA ASP A 29 3.42 -5.60 -12.44
C ASP A 29 3.88 -4.25 -11.85
N ASP A 30 3.05 -3.54 -11.04
CA ASP A 30 3.48 -2.30 -10.37
C ASP A 30 4.69 -2.53 -9.44
N SER A 31 4.74 -3.66 -8.74
CA SER A 31 5.87 -4.00 -7.86
C SER A 31 7.14 -4.36 -8.65
N LEU A 32 6.99 -5.01 -9.80
CA LEU A 32 8.09 -5.23 -10.75
C LEU A 32 8.62 -3.89 -11.28
N PHE A 33 7.73 -3.01 -11.73
CA PHE A 33 8.11 -1.70 -12.26
C PHE A 33 8.83 -0.83 -11.22
N LEU A 34 8.43 -0.90 -9.95
CA LEU A 34 9.15 -0.21 -8.87
C LEU A 34 10.57 -0.78 -8.66
N ALA A 35 10.73 -2.11 -8.71
CA ALA A 35 12.03 -2.74 -8.60
C ALA A 35 12.93 -2.38 -9.81
N ASN A 36 12.38 -2.43 -11.03
CA ASN A 36 13.10 -2.00 -12.24
C ASN A 36 13.56 -0.54 -12.12
N GLY A 37 12.73 0.34 -11.52
CA GLY A 37 13.09 1.73 -11.27
C GLY A 37 14.26 1.90 -10.30
N ILE A 38 14.43 0.97 -9.35
CA ILE A 38 15.61 0.96 -8.46
C ILE A 38 16.89 0.67 -9.28
N GLU A 39 16.84 -0.20 -10.25
CA GLU A 39 17.97 -0.47 -11.16
C GLU A 39 18.15 0.69 -12.14
N ASN A 40 17.14 0.94 -12.96
CA ASN A 40 17.16 1.94 -14.02
C ASN A 40 15.89 2.79 -14.01
N PHE A 41 15.98 4.01 -13.49
CA PHE A 41 14.85 4.91 -13.35
C PHE A 41 14.44 5.53 -14.68
N SER A 42 13.28 5.11 -15.22
CA SER A 42 12.70 5.67 -16.45
C SER A 42 11.18 5.59 -16.42
N VAL A 43 10.52 6.72 -16.27
CA VAL A 43 9.04 6.78 -16.27
C VAL A 43 8.47 6.43 -17.65
N ILE A 44 9.24 6.70 -18.71
CA ILE A 44 8.84 6.44 -20.09
C ILE A 44 8.83 4.94 -20.36
N ASP A 45 9.80 4.20 -19.80
CA ASP A 45 9.92 2.76 -19.94
C ASP A 45 9.16 1.98 -18.85
N PHE A 46 8.24 2.63 -18.14
CA PHE A 46 7.51 2.04 -17.02
C PHE A 46 8.41 1.49 -15.89
N SER A 47 9.56 2.12 -15.67
CA SER A 47 10.51 1.80 -14.59
C SER A 47 10.63 2.92 -13.55
N PRO A 48 9.63 3.15 -12.71
CA PRO A 48 8.24 2.72 -12.76
C PRO A 48 7.36 3.66 -13.63
N HIS A 49 6.10 3.28 -13.85
CA HIS A 49 5.13 4.13 -14.56
C HIS A 49 4.94 5.50 -13.90
N PHE A 50 4.36 6.47 -14.60
CA PHE A 50 4.01 7.78 -14.02
C PHE A 50 3.19 7.61 -12.71
N PRO A 51 3.48 8.36 -11.64
CA PRO A 51 4.37 9.52 -11.54
C PRO A 51 5.83 9.22 -11.18
N GLY A 52 6.29 7.97 -11.29
CA GLY A 52 7.69 7.60 -11.11
C GLY A 52 8.08 7.30 -9.65
N TYR A 53 7.31 7.67 -8.66
CA TYR A 53 7.56 7.40 -7.22
C TYR A 53 9.00 7.69 -6.76
N PRO A 54 9.57 8.89 -7.08
CA PRO A 54 11.00 9.12 -7.02
C PRO A 54 11.61 8.96 -5.62
N SER A 55 10.84 9.15 -4.54
CA SER A 55 11.36 8.94 -3.18
C SER A 55 11.57 7.44 -2.87
N ILE A 56 10.67 6.56 -3.35
CA ILE A 56 10.83 5.10 -3.19
C ILE A 56 12.02 4.62 -4.00
N VAL A 57 12.10 5.04 -5.26
CA VAL A 57 13.23 4.69 -6.13
C VAL A 57 14.55 5.16 -5.51
N PHE A 58 14.62 6.39 -5.03
CA PHE A 58 15.82 6.93 -4.39
C PHE A 58 16.20 6.14 -3.13
N LEU A 59 15.25 5.89 -2.22
CA LEU A 59 15.50 5.12 -1.01
C LEU A 59 15.85 3.65 -1.33
N GLY A 60 15.19 3.08 -2.33
CA GLY A 60 15.48 1.74 -2.81
C GLY A 60 16.90 1.62 -3.40
N LYS A 61 17.36 2.63 -4.17
CA LYS A 61 18.76 2.70 -4.67
C LYS A 61 19.78 2.74 -3.53
N ILE A 62 19.49 3.44 -2.44
CA ILE A 62 20.37 3.45 -1.26
C ILE A 62 20.49 2.04 -0.66
N ILE A 63 19.39 1.32 -0.51
CA ILE A 63 19.40 -0.06 0.01
C ILE A 63 20.08 -0.99 -0.99
N ASN A 64 19.80 -0.83 -2.29
CA ASN A 64 20.35 -1.66 -3.36
C ASN A 64 21.87 -1.54 -3.47
N PHE A 65 22.44 -0.41 -3.09
CA PHE A 65 23.90 -0.25 -3.00
C PHE A 65 24.56 -1.26 -2.06
N PHE A 66 23.83 -1.72 -1.01
CA PHE A 66 24.33 -2.72 -0.05
C PHE A 66 23.87 -4.14 -0.37
N VAL A 67 22.64 -4.30 -0.90
CA VAL A 67 22.00 -5.60 -1.13
C VAL A 67 22.31 -6.17 -2.50
N ASN A 68 22.53 -5.30 -3.49
CA ASN A 68 22.82 -5.62 -4.90
C ASN A 68 21.74 -6.51 -5.56
N ASP A 69 20.49 -6.34 -5.13
CA ASP A 69 19.30 -6.97 -5.70
C ASP A 69 18.12 -6.01 -5.52
N ALA A 70 17.56 -5.51 -6.62
CA ALA A 70 16.51 -4.49 -6.57
C ALA A 70 15.18 -5.01 -6.00
N LYS A 71 14.85 -6.28 -6.23
CA LYS A 71 13.65 -6.93 -5.69
C LYS A 71 13.74 -7.05 -4.17
N GLU A 72 14.86 -7.57 -3.67
CA GLU A 72 15.12 -7.68 -2.23
C GLU A 72 15.20 -6.29 -1.58
N SER A 73 15.82 -5.32 -2.25
CA SER A 73 15.90 -3.94 -1.77
C SER A 73 14.54 -3.27 -1.63
N LEU A 74 13.65 -3.47 -2.59
CA LEU A 74 12.28 -2.98 -2.53
C LEU A 74 11.50 -3.70 -1.41
N PHE A 75 11.66 -5.01 -1.27
CA PHE A 75 11.04 -5.79 -0.20
C PHE A 75 11.49 -5.29 1.18
N ILE A 76 12.79 -5.11 1.40
CA ILE A 76 13.34 -4.59 2.66
C ILE A 76 12.79 -3.19 2.95
N LEU A 77 12.79 -2.28 1.96
CA LEU A 77 12.29 -0.92 2.12
C LEU A 77 10.81 -0.90 2.55
N THR A 78 9.98 -1.61 1.81
CA THR A 78 8.53 -1.59 2.02
C THR A 78 8.12 -2.33 3.29
N SER A 79 8.72 -3.50 3.56
CA SER A 79 8.46 -4.28 4.76
C SER A 79 8.92 -3.54 6.02
N THR A 80 10.14 -2.97 6.02
CA THR A 80 10.64 -2.19 7.16
C THR A 80 9.78 -0.97 7.41
N SER A 81 9.34 -0.28 6.36
CA SER A 81 8.43 0.86 6.49
C SER A 81 7.09 0.46 7.12
N ALA A 82 6.53 -0.67 6.71
CA ALA A 82 5.30 -1.20 7.30
C ALA A 82 5.49 -1.61 8.78
N ILE A 83 6.58 -2.30 9.11
CA ILE A 83 6.92 -2.72 10.48
C ILE A 83 7.06 -1.52 11.42
N LEU A 84 7.62 -0.40 10.94
CA LEU A 84 7.81 0.82 11.73
C LEU A 84 6.54 1.67 11.84
N LEU A 85 5.52 1.45 11.03
CA LEU A 85 4.29 2.24 11.06
C LEU A 85 3.52 2.15 12.40
N PRO A 86 3.23 0.98 12.99
CA PRO A 86 2.57 0.90 14.30
C PRO A 86 3.34 1.59 15.44
N PRO A 87 4.68 1.45 15.59
CA PRO A 87 5.46 2.27 16.54
C PRO A 87 5.32 3.77 16.33
N VAL A 88 5.31 4.24 15.09
CA VAL A 88 5.14 5.68 14.78
C VAL A 88 3.74 6.15 15.15
N LEU A 89 2.70 5.34 14.88
CA LEU A 89 1.33 5.62 15.31
C LEU A 89 1.21 5.66 16.84
N PHE A 90 1.91 4.78 17.56
CA PHE A 90 2.02 4.85 19.02
C PHE A 90 2.58 6.21 19.45
N LEU A 91 3.75 6.60 18.93
CA LEU A 91 4.42 7.86 19.30
C LEU A 91 3.56 9.07 18.95
N TYR A 92 2.91 9.08 17.80
CA TYR A 92 2.02 10.15 17.38
C TYR A 92 0.80 10.26 18.29
N THR A 93 0.14 9.15 18.59
CA THR A 93 -1.04 9.12 19.46
C THR A 93 -0.69 9.50 20.92
N GLU A 94 0.48 9.08 21.42
CA GLU A 94 0.97 9.46 22.76
C GLU A 94 1.12 10.99 22.87
N LYS A 95 1.38 11.71 21.76
CA LYS A 95 1.42 13.17 21.74
C LYS A 95 0.05 13.83 21.70
N LEU A 96 -0.93 13.18 21.08
CA LEU A 96 -2.30 13.69 20.96
C LEU A 96 -3.16 13.38 22.20
N GLN A 97 -2.88 12.26 22.87
CA GLN A 97 -3.69 11.69 23.94
C GLN A 97 -2.80 11.15 25.08
N ASP A 98 -3.13 10.00 25.59
CA ASP A 98 -2.43 9.30 26.65
C ASP A 98 -1.75 8.01 26.15
N GLN A 99 -0.86 7.48 26.98
CA GLN A 99 -0.07 6.31 26.65
C GLN A 99 -0.90 5.02 26.52
N LYS A 100 -2.03 4.92 27.26
CA LYS A 100 -2.94 3.76 27.16
C LYS A 100 -3.64 3.74 25.80
N THR A 101 -4.18 4.88 25.37
CA THR A 101 -4.76 5.04 24.02
C THR A 101 -3.74 4.72 22.93
N ALA A 102 -2.52 5.26 23.07
CA ALA A 102 -1.42 4.99 22.13
C ALA A 102 -1.09 3.50 22.02
N PHE A 103 -1.09 2.78 23.15
CA PHE A 103 -0.85 1.35 23.16
C PHE A 103 -1.97 0.55 22.47
N VAL A 104 -3.24 0.96 22.66
CA VAL A 104 -4.36 0.33 21.95
C VAL A 104 -4.27 0.58 20.45
N VAL A 105 -3.90 1.81 20.01
CA VAL A 105 -3.64 2.11 18.58
C VAL A 105 -2.56 1.19 18.04
N PHE A 106 -1.47 1.04 18.77
CA PHE A 106 -0.38 0.13 18.40
C PHE A 106 -0.88 -1.30 18.21
N MET A 107 -1.62 -1.85 19.20
CA MET A 107 -2.13 -3.23 19.16
C MET A 107 -3.09 -3.45 17.98
N LEU A 108 -4.02 -2.53 17.76
CA LEU A 108 -4.93 -2.59 16.61
C LEU A 108 -4.18 -2.51 15.28
N SER A 109 -3.14 -1.68 15.21
CA SER A 109 -2.39 -1.44 13.97
C SER A 109 -1.43 -2.57 13.65
N ILE A 110 -0.76 -3.17 14.65
CA ILE A 110 0.20 -4.26 14.40
C ILE A 110 -0.49 -5.59 14.08
N THR A 111 -1.73 -5.75 14.54
CA THR A 111 -2.52 -6.96 14.28
C THR A 111 -3.47 -6.85 13.09
N THR A 112 -3.65 -5.66 12.49
CA THR A 112 -4.55 -5.54 11.34
C THR A 112 -4.02 -6.32 10.13
N PRO A 113 -4.86 -7.12 9.44
CA PRO A 113 -4.46 -7.81 8.20
C PRO A 113 -3.97 -6.86 7.09
N TYR A 114 -4.38 -5.60 7.14
CA TYR A 114 -3.92 -4.57 6.20
C TYR A 114 -2.45 -4.19 6.38
N LEU A 115 -1.89 -4.36 7.59
CA LEU A 115 -0.44 -4.17 7.79
C LEU A 115 0.34 -5.25 7.03
N MET A 116 -0.13 -6.50 7.04
CA MET A 116 0.47 -7.58 6.27
C MET A 116 0.42 -7.29 4.76
N ASN A 117 -0.69 -6.73 4.26
CA ASN A 117 -0.78 -6.31 2.86
C ASN A 117 0.34 -5.34 2.48
N ILE A 118 0.50 -4.22 3.22
CA ILE A 118 1.54 -3.23 2.89
C ILE A 118 2.96 -3.68 3.23
N SER A 119 3.11 -4.73 4.05
CA SER A 119 4.42 -5.34 4.32
C SER A 119 4.91 -6.19 3.15
N LEU A 120 4.00 -6.94 2.49
CA LEU A 120 4.35 -7.98 1.53
C LEU A 120 4.06 -7.60 0.06
N SER A 121 3.30 -6.53 -0.19
CA SER A 121 2.93 -6.13 -1.55
C SER A 121 4.07 -5.50 -2.35
N MET A 122 5.14 -5.05 -1.70
CA MET A 122 6.25 -4.34 -2.34
C MET A 122 5.79 -3.11 -3.14
N LEU A 123 4.81 -2.39 -2.59
CA LEU A 123 4.20 -1.21 -3.20
C LEU A 123 4.47 0.06 -2.35
N SER A 124 4.01 1.19 -2.86
CA SER A 124 4.33 2.52 -2.33
C SER A 124 3.61 2.90 -1.04
N GLU A 125 2.58 2.15 -0.64
CA GLU A 125 1.70 2.49 0.49
C GLU A 125 2.43 2.55 1.83
N SER A 126 3.30 1.58 2.12
CA SER A 126 4.00 1.50 3.41
C SER A 126 4.92 2.69 3.66
N VAL A 127 5.74 3.05 2.66
CA VAL A 127 6.66 4.19 2.73
C VAL A 127 5.89 5.50 2.82
N GLY A 128 4.81 5.63 2.01
CA GLY A 128 3.94 6.80 2.01
C GLY A 128 3.27 7.02 3.37
N LEU A 129 2.67 5.97 3.97
CA LEU A 129 1.99 6.05 5.27
C LEU A 129 2.96 6.27 6.43
N LEU A 130 4.06 5.52 6.48
CA LEU A 130 5.08 5.74 7.52
C LEU A 130 5.53 7.20 7.52
N SER A 131 5.90 7.71 6.34
CA SER A 131 6.36 9.09 6.21
C SER A 131 5.26 10.11 6.52
N LEU A 132 4.01 9.86 6.17
CA LEU A 132 2.89 10.72 6.53
C LEU A 132 2.76 10.85 8.05
N PHE A 133 2.61 9.73 8.78
CA PHE A 133 2.42 9.75 10.23
C PHE A 133 3.67 10.21 10.98
N LEU A 134 4.86 9.91 10.49
CA LEU A 134 6.10 10.42 11.05
C LEU A 134 6.22 11.94 10.86
N GLY A 135 5.83 12.46 9.70
CA GLY A 135 5.74 13.89 9.43
C GLY A 135 4.75 14.58 10.37
N LEU A 136 3.56 14.01 10.59
CA LEU A 136 2.56 14.51 11.54
C LEU A 136 3.09 14.46 12.98
N TYR A 137 3.78 13.39 13.37
CA TYR A 137 4.45 13.30 14.68
C TYR A 137 5.46 14.44 14.87
N PHE A 138 6.26 14.76 13.84
CA PHE A 138 7.23 15.86 13.92
C PHE A 138 6.57 17.24 14.01
N VAL A 139 5.35 17.42 13.50
CA VAL A 139 4.55 18.63 13.77
C VAL A 139 4.26 18.76 15.27
N GLU A 140 3.81 17.67 15.93
CA GLU A 140 3.44 17.67 17.34
C GLU A 140 4.65 17.88 18.28
N VAL A 141 5.84 17.37 17.89
CA VAL A 141 7.08 17.61 18.66
C VAL A 141 7.84 18.85 18.20
N LYS A 142 7.21 19.73 17.41
CA LYS A 142 7.72 21.02 16.94
C LYS A 142 9.02 20.95 16.12
N LYS A 143 9.30 19.80 15.50
CA LYS A 143 10.43 19.61 14.56
C LYS A 143 10.00 19.93 13.12
N TYR A 144 9.55 21.15 12.89
CA TYR A 144 8.87 21.57 11.65
C TYR A 144 9.69 21.37 10.37
N LYS A 145 11.01 21.64 10.41
CA LYS A 145 11.89 21.42 9.25
C LYS A 145 11.91 19.95 8.85
N LEU A 146 12.10 19.06 9.82
CA LEU A 146 12.12 17.63 9.59
C LEU A 146 10.75 17.12 9.13
N SER A 147 9.67 17.66 9.71
CA SER A 147 8.30 17.38 9.23
C SER A 147 8.16 17.69 7.75
N GLY A 148 8.60 18.86 7.28
CA GLY A 148 8.52 19.24 5.86
C GLY A 148 9.26 18.26 4.95
N VAL A 149 10.49 17.85 5.30
CA VAL A 149 11.27 16.85 4.54
C VAL A 149 10.52 15.53 4.47
N ILE A 150 10.07 15.01 5.61
CA ILE A 150 9.42 13.69 5.68
C ILE A 150 8.05 13.67 4.97
N LEU A 151 7.29 14.78 5.06
CA LEU A 151 6.04 14.92 4.31
C LEU A 151 6.28 14.96 2.80
N ALA A 152 7.37 15.57 2.33
CA ALA A 152 7.73 15.50 0.91
C ALA A 152 8.08 14.05 0.47
N ILE A 153 8.82 13.30 1.31
CA ILE A 153 9.06 11.86 1.06
C ILE A 153 7.73 11.11 0.94
N SER A 154 6.77 11.38 1.82
CA SER A 154 5.43 10.77 1.74
C SER A 154 4.72 11.08 0.43
N PHE A 155 4.70 12.36 0.02
CA PHE A 155 4.08 12.81 -1.22
C PHE A 155 4.69 12.14 -2.45
N PHE A 156 6.02 12.12 -2.55
CA PHE A 156 6.73 11.51 -3.68
C PHE A 156 6.83 9.98 -3.62
N SER A 157 6.49 9.37 -2.46
CA SER A 157 6.25 7.93 -2.37
C SER A 157 4.86 7.55 -2.87
N ARG A 158 3.84 8.35 -2.53
CA ARG A 158 2.44 8.05 -2.87
C ARG A 158 1.69 9.32 -3.27
N PRO A 159 1.84 9.81 -4.52
CA PRO A 159 1.21 11.06 -4.96
C PRO A 159 -0.31 11.07 -4.83
N SER A 160 -0.99 9.94 -4.86
CA SER A 160 -2.43 9.86 -4.60
C SER A 160 -2.85 10.32 -3.19
N TYR A 161 -1.88 10.51 -2.28
CA TYR A 161 -2.11 11.10 -0.96
C TYR A 161 -2.15 12.64 -0.99
N PHE A 162 -2.11 13.27 -2.17
CA PHE A 162 -2.13 14.73 -2.32
C PHE A 162 -3.23 15.41 -1.50
N ILE A 163 -4.38 14.74 -1.33
CA ILE A 163 -5.49 15.27 -0.56
C ILE A 163 -5.14 15.45 0.93
N PHE A 164 -4.30 14.57 1.49
CA PHE A 164 -3.81 14.72 2.87
C PHE A 164 -2.94 15.97 3.02
N PHE A 165 -2.15 16.32 2.01
CA PHE A 165 -1.28 17.50 2.06
C PHE A 165 -2.09 18.77 1.91
N ILE A 166 -3.05 18.83 0.98
CA ILE A 166 -3.95 19.97 0.82
C ILE A 166 -4.67 20.23 2.14
N VAL A 167 -5.35 19.23 2.68
CA VAL A 167 -6.13 19.35 3.91
C VAL A 167 -5.25 19.61 5.11
N GLY A 168 -4.09 18.96 5.20
CA GLY A 168 -3.12 19.16 6.26
C GLY A 168 -2.58 20.60 6.28
N PHE A 169 -2.19 21.15 5.14
CA PHE A 169 -1.70 22.55 5.05
C PHE A 169 -2.81 23.56 5.33
N ILE A 170 -4.04 23.33 4.90
CA ILE A 170 -5.21 24.12 5.27
C ILE A 170 -5.40 24.12 6.79
N TYR A 171 -5.36 22.93 7.42
CA TYR A 171 -5.44 22.82 8.87
C TYR A 171 -4.33 23.60 9.58
N LEU A 172 -3.07 23.46 9.14
CA LEU A 172 -1.95 24.18 9.73
C LEU A 172 -2.09 25.70 9.58
N TYR A 173 -2.62 26.15 8.46
CA TYR A 173 -2.86 27.59 8.22
C TYR A 173 -3.85 28.18 9.23
N PHE A 174 -4.92 27.47 9.53
CA PHE A 174 -5.95 27.99 10.45
C PHE A 174 -5.64 27.75 11.93
N PHE A 175 -5.00 26.62 12.26
CA PHE A 175 -4.87 26.16 13.66
C PHE A 175 -3.44 26.17 14.21
N LYS A 176 -2.40 26.15 13.34
CA LYS A 176 -0.98 26.08 13.74
C LYS A 176 -0.11 26.92 12.81
N LYS A 177 -0.50 28.18 12.57
CA LYS A 177 0.09 29.08 11.56
C LYS A 177 1.61 29.22 11.65
N ASP A 178 2.18 29.26 12.85
CA ASP A 178 3.63 29.41 13.07
C ASP A 178 4.43 28.19 12.56
N SER A 179 3.81 27.02 12.52
CA SER A 179 4.44 25.81 12.01
C SER A 179 4.42 25.72 10.47
N LEU A 180 3.47 26.38 9.82
CA LEU A 180 3.22 26.21 8.38
C LEU A 180 4.42 26.66 7.53
N LYS A 181 4.94 27.88 7.77
CA LYS A 181 6.04 28.43 6.96
C LYS A 181 7.28 27.52 6.93
N PRO A 182 7.85 27.10 8.07
CA PRO A 182 9.02 26.21 8.05
C PRO A 182 8.70 24.83 7.43
N ILE A 183 7.50 24.29 7.61
CA ILE A 183 7.09 23.02 6.98
C ILE A 183 7.06 23.20 5.46
N LEU A 184 6.39 24.23 4.94
CA LEU A 184 6.28 24.47 3.50
C LEU A 184 7.65 24.69 2.85
N VAL A 185 8.52 25.49 3.46
CA VAL A 185 9.87 25.74 2.93
C VAL A 185 10.62 24.41 2.72
N TRP A 186 10.66 23.55 3.73
CA TRP A 186 11.38 22.29 3.65
C TRP A 186 10.66 21.23 2.80
N PHE A 187 9.33 21.24 2.78
CA PHE A 187 8.53 20.41 1.87
C PHE A 187 8.84 20.74 0.41
N PHE A 188 8.75 22.01 0.03
CA PHE A 188 9.01 22.41 -1.36
C PHE A 188 10.49 22.27 -1.74
N SER A 189 11.43 22.58 -0.84
CA SER A 189 12.86 22.36 -1.12
C SER A 189 13.16 20.88 -1.41
N THR A 190 12.63 19.97 -0.60
CA THR A 190 12.78 18.53 -0.82
C THR A 190 12.04 18.07 -2.08
N SER A 191 10.84 18.63 -2.34
CA SER A 191 10.08 18.36 -3.56
C SER A 191 10.85 18.74 -4.83
N VAL A 192 11.55 19.88 -4.81
CA VAL A 192 12.40 20.30 -5.93
C VAL A 192 13.51 19.29 -6.17
N LEU A 193 14.13 18.72 -5.12
CA LEU A 193 15.16 17.68 -5.31
C LEU A 193 14.60 16.42 -5.98
N PHE A 194 13.42 15.95 -5.60
CA PHE A 194 12.78 14.80 -6.24
C PHE A 194 12.34 15.10 -7.68
N LEU A 195 11.85 16.31 -7.94
CA LEU A 195 11.50 16.72 -9.31
C LEU A 195 12.75 16.84 -10.19
N LEU A 196 13.86 17.37 -9.67
CA LEU A 196 15.14 17.41 -10.38
C LEU A 196 15.66 16.01 -10.68
N PHE A 197 15.62 15.10 -9.70
CA PHE A 197 15.97 13.69 -9.90
C PHE A 197 15.14 13.07 -11.04
N THR A 198 13.81 13.31 -11.04
CA THR A 198 12.91 12.82 -12.07
C THR A 198 13.21 13.45 -13.42
N PHE A 199 13.43 14.76 -13.48
CA PHE A 199 13.69 15.49 -14.72
C PHE A 199 15.05 15.14 -15.34
N ILE A 200 16.10 14.95 -14.55
CA ILE A 200 17.41 14.54 -15.04
C ILE A 200 17.35 13.19 -15.76
N ASN A 201 16.52 12.27 -15.26
CA ASN A 201 16.43 10.92 -15.85
C ASN A 201 15.45 10.83 -17.03
N ASN A 202 14.42 11.69 -17.10
CA ASN A 202 13.32 11.55 -18.07
C ASN A 202 13.14 12.77 -19.00
N GLY A 203 13.78 13.89 -18.68
CA GLY A 203 13.66 15.13 -19.45
C GLY A 203 12.22 15.64 -19.55
N ILE A 204 11.95 16.38 -20.63
CA ILE A 204 10.63 16.95 -20.92
C ILE A 204 9.56 15.89 -21.17
N LEU A 205 9.95 14.69 -21.58
CA LEU A 205 9.02 13.58 -21.87
C LEU A 205 8.23 13.13 -20.63
N TYR A 206 8.77 13.38 -19.44
CA TYR A 206 8.05 13.14 -18.17
C TYR A 206 6.67 13.82 -18.13
N PHE A 207 6.57 15.05 -18.63
CA PHE A 207 5.31 15.80 -18.62
C PHE A 207 4.31 15.27 -19.66
N TYR A 208 4.80 14.87 -20.83
CA TYR A 208 3.95 14.23 -21.86
C TYR A 208 3.40 12.90 -21.37
N GLU A 209 4.26 12.08 -20.76
CA GLU A 209 3.84 10.82 -20.16
C GLU A 209 2.85 11.03 -19.01
N GLY A 210 3.03 12.10 -18.23
CA GLY A 210 2.12 12.48 -17.16
C GLY A 210 0.70 12.77 -17.66
N VAL A 211 0.56 13.49 -18.75
CA VAL A 211 -0.76 13.75 -19.38
C VAL A 211 -1.36 12.44 -19.89
N ARG A 212 -0.60 11.69 -20.71
CA ARG A 212 -1.04 10.42 -21.31
C ARG A 212 -1.49 9.40 -20.25
N PHE A 213 -0.68 9.21 -19.22
CA PHE A 213 -0.99 8.26 -18.15
C PHE A 213 -2.21 8.69 -17.34
N THR A 214 -2.32 9.98 -17.02
CA THR A 214 -3.43 10.48 -16.21
C THR A 214 -4.76 10.36 -16.96
N GLU A 215 -4.81 10.72 -18.23
CA GLU A 215 -5.99 10.56 -19.07
C GLU A 215 -6.38 9.08 -19.21
N GLY A 216 -5.42 8.21 -19.50
CA GLY A 216 -5.64 6.76 -19.59
C GLY A 216 -6.12 6.16 -18.27
N HIS A 217 -5.51 6.57 -17.15
CA HIS A 217 -5.89 6.08 -15.82
C HIS A 217 -7.34 6.43 -15.49
N PHE A 218 -7.75 7.67 -15.67
CA PHE A 218 -9.13 8.08 -15.35
C PHE A 218 -10.17 7.55 -16.35
N SER A 219 -9.81 7.31 -17.59
CA SER A 219 -10.73 6.76 -18.60
C SER A 219 -10.93 5.24 -18.44
N ILE A 220 -9.90 4.50 -18.02
CA ILE A 220 -9.93 3.04 -18.01
C ILE A 220 -10.16 2.49 -16.58
N TRP A 221 -9.47 3.06 -15.58
CA TRP A 221 -9.38 2.50 -14.23
C TRP A 221 -10.09 3.31 -13.16
N GLY A 222 -10.12 4.62 -13.33
CA GLY A 222 -10.73 5.52 -12.37
C GLY A 222 -12.24 5.37 -12.29
N ARG A 223 -12.84 5.83 -11.19
CA ARG A 223 -14.29 5.83 -10.94
C ARG A 223 -14.97 4.46 -10.97
N GLY A 224 -14.21 3.37 -10.88
CA GLY A 224 -14.77 2.01 -10.85
C GLY A 224 -15.53 1.58 -12.12
N GLN A 225 -15.26 2.18 -13.28
CA GLN A 225 -16.01 1.91 -14.52
C GLN A 225 -16.01 0.44 -14.93
N ASN A 226 -14.97 -0.33 -14.57
CA ASN A 226 -14.84 -1.76 -14.87
C ASN A 226 -14.63 -2.59 -13.59
N SER A 227 -15.12 -2.11 -12.42
CA SER A 227 -14.91 -2.81 -11.16
C SER A 227 -15.84 -4.01 -10.99
N GLU A 228 -15.31 -5.07 -10.41
CA GLU A 228 -16.07 -6.28 -10.03
C GLU A 228 -16.77 -6.09 -8.68
N PHE A 229 -16.26 -5.19 -7.82
CA PHE A 229 -16.76 -4.90 -6.48
C PHE A 229 -17.26 -3.46 -6.37
N SER A 230 -18.19 -3.22 -5.45
CA SER A 230 -18.55 -1.87 -5.04
C SER A 230 -17.73 -1.43 -3.81
N TRP A 231 -17.67 -0.12 -3.56
CA TRP A 231 -17.10 0.38 -2.31
C TRP A 231 -17.86 -0.13 -1.10
N PHE A 232 -19.16 -0.37 -1.23
CA PHE A 232 -19.99 -0.94 -0.17
C PHE A 232 -19.48 -2.35 0.20
N ASP A 233 -19.26 -3.22 -0.77
CA ASP A 233 -18.74 -4.58 -0.53
C ASP A 233 -17.39 -4.57 0.19
N ASN A 234 -16.50 -3.65 -0.20
CA ASN A 234 -15.18 -3.55 0.41
C ASN A 234 -15.20 -2.95 1.82
N ILE A 235 -15.97 -1.87 2.03
CA ILE A 235 -16.08 -1.22 3.36
C ILE A 235 -16.76 -2.15 4.36
N PHE A 236 -17.81 -2.86 3.95
CA PHE A 236 -18.53 -3.81 4.79
C PHE A 236 -18.05 -5.26 4.68
N SER A 237 -16.88 -5.48 4.13
CA SER A 237 -16.27 -6.82 4.11
C SER A 237 -16.08 -7.38 5.52
N PHE A 238 -16.06 -8.72 5.63
CA PHE A 238 -15.90 -9.39 6.93
C PHE A 238 -14.63 -8.95 7.67
N VAL A 239 -13.54 -8.68 6.95
CA VAL A 239 -12.27 -8.19 7.54
C VAL A 239 -12.43 -6.81 8.17
N ASN A 240 -13.37 -6.00 7.68
CA ASN A 240 -13.67 -4.68 8.22
C ASN A 240 -14.69 -4.69 9.35
N THR A 241 -15.14 -5.87 9.80
CA THR A 241 -16.13 -5.98 10.91
C THR A 241 -15.75 -5.15 12.15
N PRO A 242 -14.48 -5.04 12.59
CA PRO A 242 -14.12 -4.19 13.71
C PRO A 242 -14.46 -2.69 13.50
N TYR A 243 -14.54 -2.25 12.26
CA TYR A 243 -14.77 -0.85 11.89
C TYR A 243 -16.25 -0.48 11.72
N ILE A 244 -17.17 -1.44 11.90
CA ILE A 244 -18.62 -1.17 11.85
C ILE A 244 -19.07 -0.17 12.92
N PHE A 245 -18.29 -0.03 13.99
CA PHE A 245 -18.51 0.93 15.06
C PHE A 245 -18.00 2.36 14.74
N LEU A 246 -17.34 2.57 13.59
CA LEU A 246 -16.83 3.89 13.20
C LEU A 246 -17.90 5.00 13.20
N PRO A 247 -19.14 4.78 12.73
CA PRO A 247 -20.17 5.82 12.81
C PRO A 247 -20.39 6.36 14.21
N LEU A 248 -20.23 5.53 15.26
CA LEU A 248 -20.36 5.96 16.65
C LEU A 248 -19.24 6.92 17.08
N ILE A 249 -18.11 6.91 16.39
CA ILE A 249 -16.95 7.77 16.71
C ILE A 249 -17.26 9.22 16.36
N PHE A 250 -18.06 9.49 15.33
CA PHE A 250 -18.45 10.86 14.98
C PHE A 250 -19.27 11.53 16.08
N PHE A 251 -19.95 10.76 16.93
CA PHE A 251 -20.61 11.29 18.13
C PHE A 251 -19.64 11.57 19.29
N GLY A 252 -18.43 11.02 19.23
CA GLY A 252 -17.37 11.22 20.23
C GLY A 252 -16.25 12.14 19.75
N TYR A 253 -16.55 13.14 18.91
CA TYR A 253 -15.56 14.08 18.40
C TYR A 253 -14.73 14.70 19.52
N LYS A 254 -13.39 14.66 19.35
CA LYS A 254 -12.41 15.33 20.22
C LYS A 254 -11.60 16.35 19.44
N LYS A 255 -11.46 17.55 20.00
CA LYS A 255 -10.71 18.64 19.37
C LYS A 255 -9.28 18.25 18.96
N ASN A 256 -8.62 17.39 19.73
CA ASN A 256 -7.26 16.91 19.42
C ASN A 256 -7.19 16.06 18.15
N PHE A 257 -8.33 15.50 17.69
CA PHE A 257 -8.41 14.70 16.47
C PHE A 257 -8.95 15.46 15.25
N THR A 258 -9.15 16.79 15.36
CA THR A 258 -9.72 17.59 14.26
C THR A 258 -8.99 17.35 12.93
N LEU A 259 -7.65 17.37 12.93
CA LEU A 259 -6.88 17.07 11.73
C LEU A 259 -7.19 15.68 11.18
N LEU A 260 -7.19 14.66 12.04
CA LEU A 260 -7.44 13.27 11.62
C LEU A 260 -8.86 13.08 11.06
N TYR A 261 -9.88 13.75 11.63
CA TYR A 261 -11.22 13.75 11.07
C TYR A 261 -11.26 14.39 9.68
N MET A 262 -10.60 15.53 9.52
CA MET A 262 -10.52 16.20 8.21
C MET A 262 -9.81 15.31 7.19
N LEU A 263 -8.69 14.68 7.56
CA LEU A 263 -7.96 13.76 6.68
C LEU A 263 -8.81 12.53 6.34
N PHE A 264 -9.49 11.93 7.32
CA PHE A 264 -10.33 10.76 7.11
C PHE A 264 -11.47 11.05 6.13
N VAL A 265 -12.25 12.09 6.39
CA VAL A 265 -13.41 12.44 5.57
C VAL A 265 -12.98 12.84 4.16
N SER A 266 -11.96 13.70 4.03
CA SER A 266 -11.50 14.15 2.71
C SER A 266 -10.93 13.00 1.86
N TYR A 267 -10.18 12.09 2.48
CA TYR A 267 -9.64 10.93 1.77
C TYR A 267 -10.74 9.91 1.43
N LEU A 268 -11.73 9.71 2.32
CA LEU A 268 -12.90 8.89 2.01
C LEU A 268 -13.65 9.45 0.79
N CYS A 269 -13.93 10.74 0.77
CA CYS A 269 -14.56 11.38 -0.40
C CYS A 269 -13.73 11.18 -1.67
N TRP A 270 -12.40 11.31 -1.57
CA TRP A 270 -11.49 11.11 -2.70
C TRP A 270 -11.54 9.69 -3.25
N ILE A 271 -11.47 8.66 -2.39
CA ILE A 271 -11.50 7.27 -2.88
C ILE A 271 -12.85 6.91 -3.50
N LEU A 272 -13.95 7.38 -2.90
CA LEU A 272 -15.29 7.13 -3.43
C LEU A 272 -15.51 7.80 -4.80
N ALA A 273 -14.90 8.97 -5.01
CA ALA A 273 -15.09 9.75 -6.24
C ALA A 273 -14.15 9.35 -7.38
N ALA A 274 -12.93 8.86 -7.08
CA ALA A 274 -11.86 8.80 -8.05
C ALA A 274 -11.10 7.47 -8.13
N GLN A 275 -11.26 6.57 -7.15
CA GLN A 275 -10.47 5.34 -7.09
C GLN A 275 -11.29 4.11 -7.49
N ASN A 276 -10.58 3.05 -7.89
CA ASN A 276 -11.20 1.78 -8.25
C ASN A 276 -11.42 0.92 -7.01
N PRO A 277 -12.67 0.49 -6.71
CA PRO A 277 -12.98 -0.34 -5.55
C PRO A 277 -12.36 -1.74 -5.59
N ASP A 278 -11.95 -2.26 -6.74
CA ASP A 278 -11.24 -3.54 -6.82
C ASP A 278 -9.89 -3.55 -6.10
N ASN A 279 -9.35 -2.38 -5.80
CA ASN A 279 -8.09 -2.21 -5.09
C ASN A 279 -8.32 -1.86 -3.62
N ILE A 280 -8.49 -2.88 -2.78
CA ILE A 280 -8.70 -2.73 -1.33
C ILE A 280 -7.60 -1.89 -0.64
N ARG A 281 -6.41 -1.79 -1.25
CA ARG A 281 -5.30 -0.96 -0.76
C ARG A 281 -5.65 0.51 -0.59
N HIS A 282 -6.66 1.02 -1.30
CA HIS A 282 -7.11 2.40 -1.13
C HIS A 282 -7.81 2.66 0.22
N LEU A 283 -8.32 1.62 0.90
CA LEU A 283 -8.89 1.73 2.25
C LEU A 283 -7.81 1.81 3.35
N ILE A 284 -6.58 1.39 3.06
CA ILE A 284 -5.54 1.21 4.08
C ILE A 284 -5.26 2.48 4.90
N PRO A 285 -5.13 3.69 4.29
CA PRO A 285 -4.96 4.91 5.07
C PRO A 285 -6.10 5.17 6.06
N LEU A 286 -7.33 4.89 5.65
CA LEU A 286 -8.51 5.05 6.50
C LEU A 286 -8.49 4.08 7.67
N VAL A 287 -8.04 2.84 7.46
CA VAL A 287 -7.92 1.82 8.51
C VAL A 287 -6.97 2.29 9.61
N PHE A 288 -5.80 2.83 9.28
CA PHE A 288 -4.85 3.30 10.29
C PHE A 288 -5.35 4.56 11.03
N ILE A 289 -6.02 5.48 10.35
CA ILE A 289 -6.68 6.61 11.01
C ILE A 289 -7.83 6.11 11.91
N ALA A 290 -8.61 5.16 11.43
CA ALA A 290 -9.71 4.53 12.17
C ALA A 290 -9.25 3.83 13.44
N ASN A 291 -8.07 3.17 13.41
CA ASN A 291 -7.48 2.57 14.61
C ASN A 291 -7.27 3.59 15.74
N ILE A 292 -6.91 4.85 15.39
CA ILE A 292 -6.75 5.91 16.40
C ILE A 292 -8.10 6.27 17.01
N PHE A 293 -9.15 6.37 16.20
CA PHE A 293 -10.49 6.66 16.67
C PHE A 293 -11.06 5.52 17.53
N LEU A 294 -10.93 4.28 17.06
CA LEU A 294 -11.39 3.10 17.79
C LEU A 294 -10.67 2.94 19.13
N ALA A 295 -9.36 3.17 19.15
CA ALA A 295 -8.58 3.05 20.38
C ALA A 295 -9.07 4.01 21.47
N GLU A 296 -9.42 5.25 21.10
CA GLU A 296 -9.97 6.21 22.07
C GLU A 296 -11.34 5.76 22.65
N GLN A 297 -12.17 5.15 21.82
CA GLN A 297 -13.47 4.63 22.28
C GLN A 297 -13.33 3.35 23.11
N LEU A 298 -12.40 2.49 22.74
CA LEU A 298 -12.28 1.15 23.31
C LEU A 298 -11.25 1.03 24.44
N LYS A 299 -10.46 2.08 24.73
CA LYS A 299 -9.34 2.01 25.68
C LYS A 299 -9.69 1.51 27.10
N ASN A 300 -10.97 1.60 27.48
CA ASN A 300 -11.46 1.11 28.76
C ASN A 300 -12.15 -0.27 28.66
N SER A 301 -12.25 -0.85 27.48
CA SER A 301 -12.87 -2.15 27.24
C SER A 301 -11.85 -3.20 26.82
N ASN A 302 -11.12 -3.77 27.80
CA ASN A 302 -10.10 -4.77 27.53
C ASN A 302 -10.65 -5.99 26.77
N ILE A 303 -11.92 -6.37 27.02
CA ILE A 303 -12.57 -7.51 26.37
C ILE A 303 -12.74 -7.23 24.87
N LEU A 304 -13.26 -6.06 24.50
CA LEU A 304 -13.44 -5.71 23.07
C LEU A 304 -12.11 -5.59 22.35
N ILE A 305 -11.10 -4.99 22.98
CA ILE A 305 -9.76 -4.93 22.41
C ILE A 305 -9.21 -6.33 22.16
N PHE A 306 -9.32 -7.22 23.15
CA PHE A 306 -8.89 -8.63 23.05
C PHE A 306 -9.60 -9.35 21.88
N LEU A 307 -10.92 -9.19 21.77
CA LEU A 307 -11.72 -9.81 20.70
C LEU A 307 -11.28 -9.31 19.32
N ILE A 308 -11.08 -7.99 19.14
CA ILE A 308 -10.64 -7.41 17.87
C ILE A 308 -9.23 -7.88 17.51
N VAL A 309 -8.30 -7.84 18.46
CA VAL A 309 -6.93 -8.31 18.26
C VAL A 309 -6.90 -9.80 17.88
N SER A 310 -7.68 -10.62 18.59
CA SER A 310 -7.78 -12.06 18.28
C SER A 310 -8.39 -12.32 16.90
N PHE A 311 -9.42 -11.60 16.53
CA PHE A 311 -10.03 -11.66 15.21
C PHE A 311 -9.03 -11.28 14.10
N ASN A 312 -8.28 -10.19 14.29
CA ASN A 312 -7.25 -9.76 13.35
C ASN A 312 -6.13 -10.80 13.21
N ILE A 313 -5.63 -11.33 14.33
CA ILE A 313 -4.61 -12.37 14.32
C ILE A 313 -5.10 -13.62 13.60
N PHE A 314 -6.35 -14.05 13.83
CA PHE A 314 -6.96 -15.18 13.11
C PHE A 314 -6.92 -14.96 11.58
N HIS A 315 -7.19 -13.73 11.12
CA HIS A 315 -7.12 -13.39 9.70
C HIS A 315 -5.70 -13.39 9.13
N ILE A 316 -4.69 -13.09 9.95
CA ILE A 316 -3.28 -13.14 9.54
C ILE A 316 -2.79 -14.58 9.47
N LEU A 317 -3.08 -15.39 10.49
CA LEU A 317 -2.55 -16.74 10.61
C LEU A 317 -3.10 -17.75 9.61
N LYS A 318 -4.13 -17.39 8.84
CA LYS A 318 -4.64 -18.25 7.75
C LYS A 318 -3.75 -18.24 6.49
N TYR A 319 -2.77 -17.36 6.42
CA TYR A 319 -1.89 -17.24 5.26
C TYR A 319 -0.54 -17.90 5.53
N ASP A 320 -0.04 -18.63 4.53
CA ASP A 320 1.26 -19.31 4.60
C ASP A 320 2.38 -18.44 4.04
N ALA A 321 3.58 -18.60 4.61
CA ALA A 321 4.79 -17.99 4.08
C ALA A 321 5.24 -18.73 2.81
N LYS A 322 4.87 -18.18 1.64
CA LYS A 322 5.16 -18.75 0.31
C LYS A 322 5.39 -17.64 -0.72
N LEU A 323 5.81 -18.00 -1.90
CA LEU A 323 5.89 -17.09 -3.06
C LEU A 323 4.48 -16.57 -3.43
N SER A 324 4.43 -15.45 -4.13
CA SER A 324 3.18 -14.94 -4.71
C SER A 324 2.54 -15.96 -5.64
N PRO A 325 1.22 -15.92 -5.85
CA PRO A 325 0.55 -16.83 -6.77
C PRO A 325 1.15 -16.81 -8.18
N ILE A 326 1.54 -15.64 -8.67
CA ILE A 326 2.12 -15.51 -10.01
C ILE A 326 3.51 -16.13 -10.10
N ASP A 327 4.37 -15.93 -9.08
CA ASP A 327 5.70 -16.52 -9.03
C ASP A 327 5.62 -18.06 -8.88
N GLN A 328 4.64 -18.58 -8.12
CA GLN A 328 4.39 -20.01 -8.01
C GLN A 328 3.98 -20.61 -9.37
N ILE A 329 3.04 -19.96 -10.06
CA ILE A 329 2.60 -20.40 -11.40
C ILE A 329 3.77 -20.37 -12.38
N ALA A 330 4.51 -19.26 -12.44
CA ALA A 330 5.62 -19.09 -13.36
C ALA A 330 6.69 -20.18 -13.18
N LYS A 331 7.00 -20.54 -11.92
CA LYS A 331 7.91 -21.67 -11.62
C LYS A 331 7.33 -23.02 -12.05
N ASN A 332 6.00 -23.23 -11.92
CA ASN A 332 5.33 -24.47 -12.29
C ASN A 332 5.32 -24.70 -13.80
N ILE A 333 5.36 -23.61 -14.60
CA ILE A 333 5.32 -23.67 -16.06
C ILE A 333 6.65 -23.22 -16.70
N ALA A 334 7.76 -23.17 -15.93
CA ALA A 334 9.04 -22.63 -16.39
C ALA A 334 9.56 -23.32 -17.68
N ASP A 335 9.36 -24.62 -17.80
CA ASP A 335 9.88 -25.43 -18.93
C ASP A 335 8.89 -25.54 -20.10
N THR A 336 7.90 -24.65 -20.18
CA THR A 336 6.90 -24.74 -21.24
C THR A 336 7.21 -23.84 -22.43
N ASP A 337 7.11 -24.38 -23.64
CA ASP A 337 7.09 -23.60 -24.89
C ASP A 337 5.68 -23.11 -25.28
N ARG A 338 4.68 -23.39 -24.45
CA ARG A 338 3.30 -23.04 -24.72
C ARG A 338 3.07 -21.55 -24.59
N VAL A 339 2.14 -21.02 -25.36
CA VAL A 339 1.65 -19.65 -25.19
C VAL A 339 0.82 -19.55 -23.91
N ILE A 340 1.07 -18.53 -23.13
CA ILE A 340 0.32 -18.21 -21.91
C ILE A 340 -0.66 -17.10 -22.24
N ILE A 341 -1.91 -17.28 -21.88
CA ILE A 341 -2.94 -16.24 -21.96
C ILE A 341 -3.17 -15.75 -20.54
N ALA A 342 -2.88 -14.48 -20.27
CA ALA A 342 -3.03 -13.89 -18.93
C ALA A 342 -3.77 -12.56 -19.00
N ASN A 343 -4.54 -12.27 -17.96
CA ASN A 343 -5.23 -10.98 -17.81
C ASN A 343 -4.64 -10.09 -16.72
N ARG A 344 -3.60 -10.54 -16.03
CA ARG A 344 -2.87 -9.78 -14.98
C ARG A 344 -1.44 -10.29 -14.86
N SER A 345 -0.57 -9.46 -14.30
CA SER A 345 0.84 -9.79 -14.04
C SER A 345 1.59 -10.25 -15.30
N ILE A 346 1.28 -9.61 -16.42
CA ILE A 346 1.74 -9.97 -17.75
C ILE A 346 3.23 -9.72 -17.89
N GLU A 347 3.69 -8.58 -17.39
CA GLU A 347 5.10 -8.18 -17.50
C GLU A 347 6.00 -9.03 -16.60
N ILE A 348 5.52 -9.49 -15.45
CA ILE A 348 6.24 -10.45 -14.60
C ILE A 348 6.51 -11.74 -15.39
N LEU A 349 5.50 -12.28 -16.08
CA LEU A 349 5.65 -13.48 -16.87
C LEU A 349 6.56 -13.31 -18.09
N ARG A 350 6.47 -12.15 -18.75
CA ARG A 350 7.28 -11.85 -19.94
C ARG A 350 8.74 -11.61 -19.61
N THR A 351 9.01 -10.76 -18.61
CA THR A 351 10.36 -10.26 -18.35
C THR A 351 11.17 -11.16 -17.43
N LEU A 352 10.56 -11.69 -16.36
CA LEU A 352 11.28 -12.51 -15.39
C LEU A 352 11.39 -13.96 -15.80
N TYR A 353 10.37 -14.49 -16.47
CA TYR A 353 10.29 -15.91 -16.81
C TYR A 353 10.37 -16.18 -18.31
N ASN A 354 10.54 -15.13 -19.12
CA ASN A 354 10.69 -15.19 -20.57
C ASN A 354 9.59 -16.00 -21.27
N HIS A 355 8.36 -15.91 -20.77
CA HIS A 355 7.23 -16.63 -21.37
C HIS A 355 6.61 -15.83 -22.52
N ARG A 356 6.10 -16.55 -23.53
CA ARG A 356 5.24 -15.97 -24.57
C ARG A 356 3.86 -15.72 -24.01
N VAL A 357 3.55 -14.45 -23.65
CA VAL A 357 2.29 -14.10 -23.02
C VAL A 357 1.40 -13.29 -23.96
N ALA A 358 0.21 -13.78 -24.22
CA ALA A 358 -0.86 -13.02 -24.86
C ALA A 358 -1.70 -12.32 -23.78
N ASP A 359 -1.87 -11.02 -23.96
CA ASP A 359 -2.63 -10.17 -23.04
C ASP A 359 -4.13 -10.29 -23.29
N ASN A 360 -4.86 -10.83 -22.32
CA ASN A 360 -6.31 -10.96 -22.35
C ASN A 360 -7.02 -9.97 -21.41
N TYR A 361 -6.33 -8.93 -20.95
CA TYR A 361 -6.87 -7.99 -19.98
C TYR A 361 -8.11 -7.27 -20.52
N TYR A 362 -8.06 -6.81 -21.77
CA TYR A 362 -9.13 -6.02 -22.38
C TYR A 362 -10.23 -6.87 -23.03
N SER A 363 -9.88 -7.99 -23.62
CA SER A 363 -10.86 -8.82 -24.33
C SER A 363 -11.64 -9.76 -23.40
N GLN A 364 -11.02 -10.21 -22.31
CA GLN A 364 -11.54 -11.23 -21.38
C GLN A 364 -12.17 -12.46 -22.11
N SER A 365 -11.83 -12.64 -23.37
CA SER A 365 -12.38 -13.68 -24.21
C SER A 365 -11.81 -15.03 -23.78
N THR A 366 -12.69 -16.02 -23.64
CA THR A 366 -12.33 -17.43 -23.41
C THR A 366 -12.26 -18.23 -24.70
N ASP A 367 -12.47 -17.59 -25.85
CA ASP A 367 -12.57 -18.27 -27.17
C ASP A 367 -11.26 -18.95 -27.60
N TYR A 368 -10.12 -18.51 -27.02
CA TYR A 368 -8.82 -19.15 -27.22
C TYR A 368 -8.76 -20.57 -26.64
N LEU A 369 -9.56 -20.88 -25.62
CA LEU A 369 -9.61 -22.20 -24.98
C LEU A 369 -10.10 -23.29 -25.94
N ASN A 370 -10.86 -22.92 -26.95
CA ASN A 370 -11.49 -23.86 -27.88
C ASN A 370 -10.68 -24.08 -29.17
N LYS A 371 -9.65 -23.27 -29.43
CA LYS A 371 -8.96 -23.27 -30.74
C LYS A 371 -7.56 -23.87 -30.76
N GLU A 372 -6.88 -23.94 -29.63
CA GLU A 372 -5.49 -24.42 -29.59
C GLU A 372 -5.26 -25.35 -28.40
N ASN A 373 -4.98 -26.64 -28.68
CA ASN A 373 -4.73 -27.68 -27.69
C ASN A 373 -3.40 -27.54 -26.90
N LYS A 374 -2.77 -26.35 -26.88
CA LYS A 374 -1.44 -26.14 -26.29
C LYS A 374 -1.27 -24.77 -25.65
N VAL A 375 -2.28 -24.24 -24.96
CA VAL A 375 -2.17 -22.97 -24.25
C VAL A 375 -2.38 -23.16 -22.74
N TYR A 376 -1.67 -22.36 -21.94
CA TYR A 376 -2.00 -22.17 -20.54
C TYR A 376 -2.82 -20.91 -20.38
N VAL A 377 -3.85 -20.94 -19.53
CA VAL A 377 -4.62 -19.75 -19.21
C VAL A 377 -4.48 -19.45 -17.73
N ILE A 378 -4.06 -18.23 -17.42
CA ILE A 378 -3.94 -17.71 -16.05
C ILE A 378 -5.04 -16.68 -15.84
N THR A 379 -5.92 -16.90 -14.87
CA THR A 379 -7.01 -15.99 -14.58
C THR A 379 -7.18 -15.80 -13.07
N ALA A 380 -7.60 -14.59 -12.65
CA ALA A 380 -7.99 -14.32 -11.27
C ALA A 380 -9.48 -14.68 -11.00
N LYS A 381 -10.27 -14.94 -12.04
CA LYS A 381 -11.67 -15.39 -11.91
C LYS A 381 -11.70 -16.90 -11.78
N LYS A 382 -12.45 -17.41 -10.79
CA LYS A 382 -12.64 -18.87 -10.63
C LYS A 382 -13.35 -19.44 -11.86
N PRO A 383 -12.74 -20.39 -12.59
CA PRO A 383 -13.36 -21.02 -13.72
C PRO A 383 -14.55 -21.91 -13.29
N HIS A 384 -15.56 -22.01 -14.16
CA HIS A 384 -16.68 -22.93 -13.99
C HIS A 384 -16.53 -24.11 -14.95
N ASN A 385 -16.73 -25.33 -14.45
CA ASN A 385 -16.77 -26.57 -15.23
C ASN A 385 -15.50 -26.92 -16.03
N ILE A 386 -14.34 -26.44 -15.64
CA ILE A 386 -13.04 -26.73 -16.25
C ILE A 386 -12.06 -27.11 -15.14
N ASN A 387 -11.16 -28.06 -15.40
CA ASN A 387 -10.10 -28.43 -14.46
C ASN A 387 -9.08 -27.27 -14.33
N TYR A 388 -8.74 -26.92 -13.11
CA TYR A 388 -7.76 -25.87 -12.81
C TYR A 388 -6.93 -26.23 -11.60
N GLU A 389 -5.74 -25.66 -11.54
CA GLU A 389 -4.90 -25.61 -10.36
C GLU A 389 -5.03 -24.22 -9.71
N LYS A 390 -5.27 -24.17 -8.39
CA LYS A 390 -5.46 -22.92 -7.65
C LYS A 390 -4.20 -22.56 -6.89
N PHE A 391 -3.76 -21.30 -7.03
CA PHE A 391 -2.67 -20.69 -6.28
C PHE A 391 -3.24 -19.56 -5.41
N GLU A 392 -3.21 -19.76 -4.11
CA GLU A 392 -3.84 -18.84 -3.16
C GLU A 392 -2.97 -17.63 -2.83
N GLY A 393 -3.59 -16.46 -2.67
CA GLY A 393 -2.93 -15.25 -2.19
C GLY A 393 -2.31 -15.43 -0.79
N ARG A 394 -1.29 -14.63 -0.50
CA ARG A 394 -0.50 -14.67 0.76
C ARG A 394 -1.03 -13.73 1.83
N PHE A 395 -1.91 -12.81 1.46
CA PHE A 395 -2.47 -11.80 2.37
C PHE A 395 -3.78 -11.23 1.82
N ILE A 396 -4.47 -10.49 2.64
CA ILE A 396 -5.71 -9.83 2.23
C ILE A 396 -5.49 -8.88 1.04
N GLY A 397 -6.30 -9.01 0.00
CA GLY A 397 -6.21 -8.19 -1.22
C GLY A 397 -5.26 -8.73 -2.27
N GLU A 398 -4.44 -9.75 -1.97
CA GLU A 398 -3.73 -10.50 -3.01
C GLU A 398 -4.69 -11.51 -3.65
N LYS A 399 -4.90 -11.37 -4.95
CA LYS A 399 -5.81 -12.26 -5.69
C LYS A 399 -5.20 -13.65 -5.80
N SER A 400 -6.05 -14.67 -5.60
CA SER A 400 -5.70 -16.03 -6.01
C SER A 400 -5.75 -16.13 -7.53
N TYR A 401 -4.87 -16.96 -8.10
CA TYR A 401 -4.86 -17.24 -9.52
C TYR A 401 -5.22 -18.70 -9.79
N TYR A 402 -5.79 -18.92 -10.94
CA TYR A 402 -6.19 -20.23 -11.45
C TYR A 402 -5.44 -20.50 -12.75
N LEU A 403 -4.71 -21.62 -12.80
CA LEU A 403 -4.00 -22.10 -13.96
C LEU A 403 -4.83 -23.20 -14.62
N LEU A 404 -5.24 -22.94 -15.86
CA LEU A 404 -5.92 -23.93 -16.71
C LEU A 404 -4.90 -24.52 -17.68
N LYS A 405 -4.90 -25.85 -17.76
CA LYS A 405 -4.02 -26.64 -18.63
C LYS A 405 -4.92 -27.35 -19.66
N ASN A 406 -4.85 -26.92 -20.89
CA ASN A 406 -5.51 -27.59 -22.00
C ASN A 406 -4.56 -28.51 -22.74
#